data_853c15b3e96946f6818574b8810ca811
#
_entry.id   853c15b3e96946f6818574b8810ca811
#
_cell.length_a   1.000
_cell.length_b   1.000
_cell.length_c   1.000
_cell.angle_alpha   90.00
_cell.angle_beta   90.00
_cell.angle_gamma   90.00
#
_symmetry.space_group_name_H-M   'P 1'
#
loop_
_entity.id
_entity.type
_entity.pdbx_description
1 polymer ?
#
loop_
_entity_poly.entity_id
_entity_poly.type
_entity_poly.pdbx_seq_one_letter_code
_entity_poly.pdbx_strand_id
1 'polypeptide(L)'
;MPTTPQWRHYHELRPDELAALRDENPVAFWPLGLLEHHGWHLPVGFDGIKAERLCIRIAERTGGVILPVMWWGTGGGHDAFLWTHYQPPEAVAAMLTTTVEQLIAFDFRVIVLMAGHYPWQGILDDFLPAIQNAHKDITLLWGTEASIGGDAVPLPGDHAAKEETSYGLALFPELVDMDALMPGRNEAAAWPAGRMPPEGERHPGVVFEAHDPLFAQFGEDARQGSAERGGAGLSKLEDYLAGVIREAIKA
;
A
#
# COMPACT_ATOMS: atom_id res chain seq x y z
N MET A 1 -24.18 -24.74 0.92
CA MET A 1 -23.46 -23.74 1.71
C MET A 1 -22.73 -22.85 0.71
N PRO A 2 -22.69 -21.54 0.87
CA PRO A 2 -21.86 -20.74 0.00
C PRO A 2 -20.40 -21.20 0.16
N THR A 3 -19.75 -21.51 -0.95
CA THR A 3 -18.33 -21.84 -0.97
C THR A 3 -17.55 -20.57 -0.61
N THR A 4 -16.54 -20.71 0.26
CA THR A 4 -15.62 -19.59 0.55
C THR A 4 -14.95 -19.19 -0.75
N PRO A 5 -14.89 -17.88 -1.09
CA PRO A 5 -14.22 -17.43 -2.30
C PRO A 5 -12.76 -17.93 -2.35
N GLN A 6 -12.34 -18.44 -3.50
CA GLN A 6 -10.98 -18.93 -3.68
C GLN A 6 -10.06 -17.78 -4.05
N TRP A 7 -8.94 -17.63 -3.35
CA TRP A 7 -7.87 -16.71 -3.69
C TRP A 7 -6.50 -17.35 -3.54
N ARG A 8 -5.50 -16.91 -4.31
CA ARG A 8 -4.13 -17.41 -4.25
C ARG A 8 -3.14 -16.32 -4.66
N HIS A 9 -1.91 -16.46 -4.25
CA HIS A 9 -0.81 -15.66 -4.81
C HIS A 9 -0.54 -16.06 -6.26
N TYR A 10 -0.51 -15.08 -7.17
CA TYR A 10 -0.32 -15.24 -8.61
C TYR A 10 0.95 -16.07 -8.94
N HIS A 11 2.05 -15.73 -8.29
CA HIS A 11 3.36 -16.33 -8.54
C HIS A 11 3.53 -17.75 -7.99
N GLU A 12 2.57 -18.26 -7.25
CA GLU A 12 2.56 -19.64 -6.73
C GLU A 12 1.76 -20.59 -7.62
N LEU A 13 1.02 -20.06 -8.61
CA LEU A 13 0.14 -20.84 -9.48
C LEU A 13 0.84 -21.26 -10.77
N ARG A 14 0.56 -22.46 -11.21
CA ARG A 14 0.88 -22.92 -12.57
C ARG A 14 -0.11 -22.30 -13.56
N PRO A 15 0.24 -22.24 -14.88
CA PRO A 15 -0.61 -21.56 -15.87
C PRO A 15 -2.05 -22.07 -15.95
N ASP A 16 -2.28 -23.37 -15.82
CA ASP A 16 -3.61 -23.99 -15.80
C ASP A 16 -4.41 -23.66 -14.54
N GLU A 17 -3.76 -23.63 -13.38
CA GLU A 17 -4.39 -23.24 -12.11
C GLU A 17 -4.76 -21.74 -12.12
N LEU A 18 -3.89 -20.91 -12.68
CA LEU A 18 -4.14 -19.47 -12.83
C LEU A 18 -5.32 -19.23 -13.77
N ALA A 19 -5.38 -19.92 -14.91
CA ALA A 19 -6.50 -19.82 -15.84
C ALA A 19 -7.82 -20.24 -15.18
N ALA A 20 -7.84 -21.36 -14.46
CA ALA A 20 -9.03 -21.86 -13.76
C ALA A 20 -9.52 -20.86 -12.69
N LEU A 21 -8.60 -20.29 -11.89
CA LEU A 21 -8.96 -19.34 -10.86
C LEU A 21 -9.47 -18.00 -11.44
N ARG A 22 -8.84 -17.51 -12.53
CA ARG A 22 -9.33 -16.34 -13.27
C ARG A 22 -10.74 -16.57 -13.83
N ASP A 23 -11.01 -17.74 -14.42
CA ASP A 23 -12.31 -18.07 -14.99
C ASP A 23 -13.42 -18.12 -13.92
N GLU A 24 -13.06 -18.54 -12.70
CA GLU A 24 -13.97 -18.53 -11.55
C GLU A 24 -14.14 -17.13 -10.95
N ASN A 25 -13.02 -16.40 -10.78
CA ASN A 25 -12.95 -15.08 -10.14
C ASN A 25 -11.97 -14.17 -10.91
N PRO A 26 -12.45 -13.41 -11.91
CA PRO A 26 -11.59 -12.59 -12.78
C PRO A 26 -11.09 -11.30 -12.10
N VAL A 27 -10.61 -11.43 -10.88
CA VAL A 27 -10.10 -10.33 -10.04
C VAL A 27 -8.61 -10.48 -9.84
N ALA A 28 -7.86 -9.42 -10.13
CA ALA A 28 -6.44 -9.31 -9.83
C ALA A 28 -6.20 -8.17 -8.83
N PHE A 29 -5.50 -8.46 -7.75
CA PHE A 29 -5.03 -7.48 -6.79
C PHE A 29 -3.54 -7.25 -6.99
N TRP A 30 -3.14 -6.00 -7.11
CA TRP A 30 -1.73 -5.66 -7.17
C TRP A 30 -1.36 -4.72 -6.03
N PRO A 31 -0.69 -5.23 -4.98
CA PRO A 31 -0.19 -4.40 -3.89
C PRO A 31 1.03 -3.58 -4.37
N LEU A 32 0.96 -2.28 -4.19
CA LEU A 32 1.98 -1.30 -4.55
C LEU A 32 2.59 -0.73 -3.27
N GLY A 33 3.85 -1.03 -3.04
CA GLY A 33 4.59 -0.61 -1.87
C GLY A 33 5.67 0.41 -2.19
N LEU A 34 6.52 0.57 -1.22
CA LEU A 34 7.84 1.17 -1.30
C LEU A 34 8.70 0.53 -0.21
N LEU A 35 10.01 0.51 -0.42
CA LEU A 35 10.97 0.34 0.67
C LEU A 35 11.36 1.73 1.14
N GLU A 36 10.85 2.13 2.29
CA GLU A 36 10.98 3.48 2.84
C GLU A 36 11.22 3.45 4.34
N HIS A 37 11.92 4.42 4.85
CA HIS A 37 12.12 4.60 6.29
C HIS A 37 10.80 4.99 6.96
N HIS A 38 10.31 4.19 7.90
CA HIS A 38 9.07 4.40 8.64
C HIS A 38 9.31 4.53 10.15
N GLY A 39 10.13 5.51 10.54
CA GLY A 39 10.50 5.71 11.94
C GLY A 39 11.32 4.55 12.50
N TRP A 40 11.42 4.48 13.82
CA TRP A 40 12.17 3.43 14.50
C TRP A 40 11.36 2.15 14.78
N HIS A 41 10.05 2.21 14.67
CA HIS A 41 9.11 1.20 15.17
C HIS A 41 8.40 0.39 14.07
N LEU A 42 8.40 0.88 12.83
CA LEU A 42 7.79 0.19 11.70
C LEU A 42 8.86 -0.37 10.74
N PRO A 43 8.59 -1.47 10.05
CA PRO A 43 9.55 -2.06 9.12
C PRO A 43 9.72 -1.19 7.86
N VAL A 44 10.90 -1.22 7.24
CA VAL A 44 11.20 -0.53 5.98
C VAL A 44 10.24 -0.93 4.84
N GLY A 45 9.72 -2.14 4.86
CA GLY A 45 8.72 -2.62 3.90
C GLY A 45 7.27 -2.32 4.29
N PHE A 46 7.01 -1.41 5.22
CA PHE A 46 5.69 -1.12 5.77
C PHE A 46 4.62 -0.96 4.68
N ASP A 47 4.86 -0.11 3.70
CA ASP A 47 3.91 0.19 2.62
C ASP A 47 3.48 -1.06 1.84
N GLY A 48 4.45 -1.85 1.41
CA GLY A 48 4.17 -3.05 0.64
C GLY A 48 3.45 -4.11 1.47
N ILE A 49 3.84 -4.28 2.74
CA ILE A 49 3.19 -5.22 3.66
C ILE A 49 1.75 -4.77 3.95
N LYS A 50 1.52 -3.48 4.22
CA LYS A 50 0.19 -2.89 4.42
C LYS A 50 -0.72 -3.17 3.22
N ALA A 51 -0.25 -2.84 2.02
CA ALA A 51 -0.99 -3.06 0.78
C ALA A 51 -1.31 -4.54 0.54
N GLU A 52 -0.35 -5.44 0.74
CA GLU A 52 -0.54 -6.88 0.56
C GLU A 52 -1.54 -7.44 1.56
N ARG A 53 -1.42 -7.10 2.85
CA ARG A 53 -2.36 -7.56 3.88
C ARG A 53 -3.79 -7.09 3.61
N LEU A 54 -3.98 -5.87 3.11
CA LEU A 54 -5.29 -5.37 2.68
C LEU A 54 -5.83 -6.16 1.48
N CYS A 55 -5.00 -6.39 0.45
CA CYS A 55 -5.39 -7.22 -0.69
C CYS A 55 -5.83 -8.62 -0.25
N ILE A 56 -5.09 -9.27 0.67
CA ILE A 56 -5.45 -10.58 1.21
C ILE A 56 -6.82 -10.54 1.89
N ARG A 57 -7.06 -9.59 2.80
CA ARG A 57 -8.33 -9.48 3.52
C ARG A 57 -9.53 -9.21 2.62
N ILE A 58 -9.32 -8.45 1.53
CA ILE A 58 -10.38 -8.23 0.52
C ILE A 58 -10.58 -9.49 -0.32
N ALA A 59 -9.49 -10.15 -0.76
CA ALA A 59 -9.55 -11.37 -1.55
C ALA A 59 -10.20 -12.54 -0.80
N GLU A 60 -10.04 -12.63 0.53
CA GLU A 60 -10.78 -13.57 1.37
C GLU A 60 -12.30 -13.42 1.27
N ARG A 61 -12.79 -12.24 0.90
CA ARG A 61 -14.21 -11.92 0.74
C ARG A 61 -14.70 -12.03 -0.70
N THR A 62 -13.80 -11.91 -1.69
CA THR A 62 -14.18 -11.82 -3.12
C THR A 62 -13.63 -12.93 -3.98
N GLY A 63 -12.56 -13.60 -3.57
CA GLY A 63 -11.74 -14.43 -4.43
C GLY A 63 -10.81 -13.61 -5.30
N GLY A 64 -10.05 -14.28 -6.18
CA GLY A 64 -9.15 -13.68 -7.13
C GLY A 64 -7.67 -14.04 -6.92
N VAL A 65 -6.78 -13.34 -7.60
CA VAL A 65 -5.34 -13.54 -7.49
C VAL A 65 -4.63 -12.30 -6.95
N ILE A 66 -3.57 -12.50 -6.19
CA ILE A 66 -2.74 -11.43 -5.64
C ILE A 66 -1.36 -11.48 -6.29
N LEU A 67 -1.00 -10.43 -7.01
CA LEU A 67 0.32 -10.28 -7.61
C LEU A 67 1.38 -10.08 -6.52
N PRO A 68 2.65 -10.38 -6.81
CA PRO A 68 3.76 -10.00 -5.94
C PRO A 68 3.74 -8.50 -5.67
N VAL A 69 4.11 -8.12 -4.44
CA VAL A 69 4.24 -6.70 -4.08
C VAL A 69 5.21 -6.00 -5.02
N MET A 70 4.80 -4.86 -5.56
CA MET A 70 5.72 -3.96 -6.23
C MET A 70 6.44 -3.11 -5.18
N TRP A 71 7.67 -3.49 -4.86
CA TRP A 71 8.49 -2.86 -3.81
C TRP A 71 9.12 -1.54 -4.23
N TRP A 72 9.04 -1.18 -5.50
CA TRP A 72 9.74 -0.04 -6.10
C TRP A 72 8.73 1.04 -6.50
N GLY A 73 8.70 2.13 -5.74
CA GLY A 73 7.87 3.31 -5.96
C GLY A 73 8.71 4.58 -6.05
N THR A 74 8.08 5.74 -5.98
CA THR A 74 8.74 7.03 -6.08
C THR A 74 8.05 8.10 -5.24
N GLY A 75 8.76 9.19 -4.95
CA GLY A 75 8.26 10.37 -4.26
C GLY A 75 8.04 10.18 -2.76
N GLY A 76 7.71 11.25 -2.04
CA GLY A 76 7.29 11.21 -0.65
C GLY A 76 8.04 12.12 0.32
N GLY A 77 9.26 12.59 0.00
CA GLY A 77 9.99 13.50 0.89
C GLY A 77 10.84 12.83 1.97
N HIS A 78 11.02 11.51 1.89
CA HIS A 78 11.87 10.72 2.80
C HIS A 78 13.12 10.15 2.11
N ASP A 79 13.50 10.70 0.95
CA ASP A 79 14.69 10.29 0.19
C ASP A 79 16.01 10.52 0.93
N ALA A 80 16.04 11.44 1.88
CA ALA A 80 17.20 11.69 2.73
C ALA A 80 17.40 10.65 3.85
N PHE A 81 16.42 9.81 4.13
CA PHE A 81 16.50 8.81 5.19
C PHE A 81 17.13 7.49 4.70
N LEU A 82 17.89 6.82 5.56
CA LEU A 82 18.44 5.50 5.25
C LEU A 82 17.35 4.50 4.89
N TRP A 83 17.66 3.61 3.95
CA TRP A 83 16.80 2.51 3.49
C TRP A 83 15.59 2.92 2.66
N THR A 84 15.50 4.19 2.26
CA THR A 84 14.50 4.67 1.30
C THR A 84 14.99 4.44 -0.13
N HIS A 85 14.16 3.82 -0.98
CA HIS A 85 14.51 3.38 -2.33
C HIS A 85 13.60 3.99 -3.39
N TYR A 86 13.68 5.29 -3.62
CA TYR A 86 12.92 5.95 -4.69
C TYR A 86 13.46 5.61 -6.08
N GLN A 87 12.54 5.40 -7.00
CA GLN A 87 12.83 5.14 -8.41
C GLN A 87 12.39 6.33 -9.27
N PRO A 88 12.96 6.50 -10.48
CA PRO A 88 12.47 7.50 -11.43
C PRO A 88 10.97 7.29 -11.72
N PRO A 89 10.14 8.34 -11.65
CA PRO A 89 8.69 8.22 -11.86
C PRO A 89 8.30 7.57 -13.19
N GLU A 90 9.04 7.87 -14.26
CA GLU A 90 8.81 7.30 -15.57
C GLU A 90 9.06 5.78 -15.65
N ALA A 91 10.02 5.27 -14.88
CA ALA A 91 10.27 3.83 -14.80
C ALA A 91 9.12 3.11 -14.06
N VAL A 92 8.66 3.71 -12.96
CA VAL A 92 7.54 3.20 -12.16
C VAL A 92 6.26 3.21 -12.99
N ALA A 93 5.96 4.31 -13.68
CA ALA A 93 4.79 4.44 -14.54
C ALA A 93 4.80 3.45 -15.70
N ALA A 94 5.96 3.21 -16.33
CA ALA A 94 6.09 2.25 -17.42
C ALA A 94 5.80 0.81 -16.94
N MET A 95 6.31 0.41 -15.77
CA MET A 95 5.99 -0.90 -15.19
C MET A 95 4.51 -1.02 -14.84
N LEU A 96 3.94 0.01 -14.23
CA LEU A 96 2.51 0.07 -13.86
C LEU A 96 1.63 -0.15 -15.08
N THR A 97 1.76 0.70 -16.09
CA THR A 97 0.89 0.68 -17.28
C THR A 97 1.04 -0.62 -18.06
N THR A 98 2.28 -1.09 -18.26
CA THR A 98 2.52 -2.36 -18.96
C THR A 98 1.89 -3.55 -18.24
N THR A 99 2.00 -3.62 -16.92
CA THR A 99 1.44 -4.74 -16.14
C THR A 99 -0.08 -4.71 -16.16
N VAL A 100 -0.71 -3.53 -16.03
CA VAL A 100 -2.17 -3.39 -16.08
C VAL A 100 -2.70 -3.83 -17.46
N GLU A 101 -2.09 -3.38 -18.55
CA GLU A 101 -2.46 -3.79 -19.92
C GLU A 101 -2.30 -5.31 -20.13
N GLN A 102 -1.27 -5.91 -19.55
CA GLN A 102 -1.10 -7.38 -19.58
C GLN A 102 -2.19 -8.11 -18.82
N LEU A 103 -2.57 -7.62 -17.63
CA LEU A 103 -3.68 -8.21 -16.86
C LEU A 103 -5.00 -8.14 -17.62
N ILE A 104 -5.26 -7.02 -18.30
CA ILE A 104 -6.43 -6.87 -19.18
C ILE A 104 -6.36 -7.89 -20.33
N ALA A 105 -5.21 -8.00 -20.99
CA ALA A 105 -5.00 -8.97 -22.07
C ALA A 105 -5.10 -10.44 -21.60
N PHE A 106 -4.95 -10.71 -20.33
CA PHE A 106 -5.15 -12.02 -19.68
C PHE A 106 -6.58 -12.26 -19.20
N ASP A 107 -7.55 -11.41 -19.61
CA ASP A 107 -8.98 -11.48 -19.30
C ASP A 107 -9.34 -11.27 -17.81
N PHE A 108 -8.50 -10.58 -17.03
CA PHE A 108 -8.94 -10.07 -15.73
C PHE A 108 -9.93 -8.91 -15.93
N ARG A 109 -11.07 -8.96 -15.26
CA ARG A 109 -12.16 -7.99 -15.42
C ARG A 109 -12.19 -6.93 -14.33
N VAL A 110 -11.67 -7.24 -13.16
CA VAL A 110 -11.51 -6.30 -12.04
C VAL A 110 -10.04 -6.29 -11.64
N ILE A 111 -9.41 -5.14 -11.69
CA ILE A 111 -8.01 -4.97 -11.29
C ILE A 111 -7.96 -3.94 -10.17
N VAL A 112 -7.48 -4.35 -9.01
CA VAL A 112 -7.37 -3.52 -7.81
C VAL A 112 -5.90 -3.19 -7.57
N LEU A 113 -5.54 -1.91 -7.70
CA LEU A 113 -4.21 -1.41 -7.39
C LEU A 113 -4.24 -0.78 -6.00
N MET A 114 -3.86 -1.56 -4.99
CA MET A 114 -3.83 -1.11 -3.61
C MET A 114 -2.44 -0.53 -3.30
N ALA A 115 -2.36 0.77 -3.15
CA ALA A 115 -1.12 1.44 -2.81
C ALA A 115 -0.97 1.58 -1.28
N GLY A 116 0.21 1.21 -0.76
CA GLY A 116 0.56 1.47 0.64
C GLY A 116 1.28 2.80 0.81
N HIS A 117 1.97 3.28 -0.21
CA HIS A 117 2.71 4.55 -0.23
C HIS A 117 1.87 5.65 -0.89
N TYR A 118 1.62 6.75 -0.18
CA TYR A 118 0.67 7.79 -0.63
C TYR A 118 1.03 8.46 -1.96
N PRO A 119 2.29 8.76 -2.29
CA PRO A 119 2.67 9.34 -3.57
C PRO A 119 2.30 8.51 -4.81
N TRP A 120 2.00 7.21 -4.67
CA TRP A 120 1.43 6.42 -5.76
C TRP A 120 0.18 7.06 -6.35
N GLN A 121 -0.63 7.76 -5.51
CA GLN A 121 -1.89 8.37 -5.96
C GLN A 121 -1.69 9.24 -7.20
N GLY A 122 -0.65 10.09 -7.24
CA GLY A 122 -0.37 10.93 -8.39
C GLY A 122 -0.11 10.13 -9.67
N ILE A 123 0.69 9.07 -9.59
CA ILE A 123 0.97 8.18 -10.74
C ILE A 123 -0.30 7.45 -11.20
N LEU A 124 -1.07 6.92 -10.26
CA LEU A 124 -2.29 6.20 -10.56
C LEU A 124 -3.33 7.10 -11.25
N ASP A 125 -3.51 8.33 -10.75
CA ASP A 125 -4.44 9.30 -11.30
C ASP A 125 -4.00 9.86 -12.68
N ASP A 126 -2.69 9.92 -12.93
CA ASP A 126 -2.18 10.36 -14.22
C ASP A 126 -2.36 9.32 -15.34
N PHE A 127 -2.26 8.03 -15.03
CA PHE A 127 -2.21 6.97 -16.06
C PHE A 127 -3.47 6.12 -16.15
N LEU A 128 -4.08 5.73 -15.04
CA LEU A 128 -5.19 4.76 -15.04
C LEU A 128 -6.49 5.28 -15.66
N PRO A 129 -6.88 6.56 -15.59
CA PRO A 129 -8.08 7.05 -16.27
C PRO A 129 -8.06 6.85 -17.78
N ALA A 130 -6.90 6.96 -18.43
CA ALA A 130 -6.78 6.72 -19.86
C ALA A 130 -7.01 5.24 -20.21
N ILE A 131 -6.43 4.32 -19.43
CA ILE A 131 -6.61 2.87 -19.57
C ILE A 131 -8.07 2.50 -19.33
N GLN A 132 -8.67 2.98 -18.23
CA GLN A 132 -10.10 2.73 -17.93
C GLN A 132 -11.01 3.25 -19.06
N ASN A 133 -10.66 4.36 -19.69
CA ASN A 133 -11.43 4.90 -20.82
C ASN A 133 -11.30 4.06 -22.09
N ALA A 134 -10.17 3.42 -22.31
CA ALA A 134 -9.93 2.53 -23.45
C ALA A 134 -10.63 1.16 -23.26
N HIS A 135 -10.79 0.70 -22.02
CA HIS A 135 -11.32 -0.63 -21.66
C HIS A 135 -12.57 -0.48 -20.80
N LYS A 136 -13.74 -0.27 -21.45
CA LYS A 136 -15.01 0.01 -20.76
C LYS A 136 -15.64 -1.20 -20.08
N ASP A 137 -15.25 -2.39 -20.47
CA ASP A 137 -15.69 -3.68 -19.93
C ASP A 137 -14.84 -4.16 -18.74
N ILE A 138 -13.80 -3.41 -18.39
CA ILE A 138 -12.92 -3.66 -17.26
C ILE A 138 -13.20 -2.64 -16.15
N THR A 139 -13.09 -3.05 -14.91
CA THR A 139 -13.14 -2.16 -13.74
C THR A 139 -11.76 -2.04 -13.12
N LEU A 140 -11.21 -0.84 -13.13
CA LEU A 140 -9.99 -0.50 -12.39
C LEU A 140 -10.38 0.19 -11.08
N LEU A 141 -9.85 -0.30 -9.97
CA LEU A 141 -9.96 0.32 -8.65
C LEU A 141 -8.54 0.63 -8.17
N TRP A 142 -8.29 1.88 -7.80
CA TRP A 142 -6.95 2.29 -7.39
C TRP A 142 -6.93 3.32 -6.28
N GLY A 143 -5.91 3.29 -5.49
CA GLY A 143 -5.63 4.25 -4.44
C GLY A 143 -4.96 3.64 -3.22
N THR A 144 -4.74 4.49 -2.23
CA THR A 144 -4.30 4.09 -0.90
C THR A 144 -5.51 3.75 -0.03
N GLU A 145 -5.31 3.23 1.17
CA GLU A 145 -6.40 3.06 2.14
C GLU A 145 -7.13 4.38 2.44
N ALA A 146 -6.43 5.52 2.33
CA ALA A 146 -7.01 6.84 2.56
C ALA A 146 -7.84 7.37 1.38
N SER A 147 -7.67 6.84 0.18
CA SER A 147 -8.28 7.37 -1.05
C SER A 147 -9.20 6.42 -1.79
N ILE A 148 -8.90 5.12 -1.81
CA ILE A 148 -9.62 4.12 -2.62
C ILE A 148 -11.10 3.94 -2.19
N GLY A 149 -11.43 4.24 -0.94
CA GLY A 149 -12.82 4.26 -0.44
C GLY A 149 -13.59 5.53 -0.80
N GLY A 150 -12.93 6.57 -1.30
CA GLY A 150 -13.53 7.88 -1.59
C GLY A 150 -14.30 8.44 -0.41
N ASP A 151 -15.38 9.16 -0.70
CA ASP A 151 -16.27 9.73 0.34
C ASP A 151 -17.07 8.67 1.12
N ALA A 152 -17.16 7.44 0.61
CA ALA A 152 -17.91 6.38 1.26
C ALA A 152 -17.20 5.83 2.50
N VAL A 153 -15.87 5.75 2.47
CA VAL A 153 -15.04 5.29 3.58
C VAL A 153 -13.79 6.17 3.66
N PRO A 154 -13.91 7.40 4.18
CA PRO A 154 -12.76 8.27 4.34
C PRO A 154 -11.90 7.76 5.50
N LEU A 155 -10.66 7.38 5.20
CA LEU A 155 -9.66 7.03 6.21
C LEU A 155 -8.56 8.09 6.25
N PRO A 156 -8.05 8.44 7.44
CA PRO A 156 -6.91 9.33 7.56
C PRO A 156 -5.61 8.65 7.12
N GLY A 157 -4.65 9.44 6.66
CA GLY A 157 -3.30 9.01 6.36
C GLY A 157 -2.27 9.94 7.01
N ASP A 158 -1.09 9.39 7.27
CA ASP A 158 0.09 10.11 7.78
C ASP A 158 1.35 9.37 7.33
N HIS A 159 2.54 9.67 7.89
CA HIS A 159 3.72 8.85 7.62
C HIS A 159 4.35 8.38 8.94
N ALA A 160 4.42 7.08 9.13
CA ALA A 160 4.97 6.43 10.31
C ALA A 160 4.44 7.01 11.64
N ALA A 161 3.31 7.71 11.61
CA ALA A 161 2.71 8.38 12.74
C ALA A 161 1.51 7.58 13.28
N LYS A 162 0.57 8.22 13.94
CA LYS A 162 -0.54 7.56 14.64
C LYS A 162 -1.38 6.65 13.74
N GLU A 163 -1.69 7.08 12.52
CA GLU A 163 -2.60 6.33 11.66
C GLU A 163 -1.91 5.10 11.06
N GLU A 164 -0.75 5.27 10.45
CA GLU A 164 0.00 4.13 9.93
C GLU A 164 0.44 3.16 11.03
N THR A 165 0.84 3.67 12.19
CA THR A 165 1.09 2.81 13.36
C THR A 165 -0.15 2.00 13.73
N SER A 166 -1.33 2.61 13.70
CA SER A 166 -2.59 1.91 13.97
C SER A 166 -2.89 0.84 12.93
N TYR A 167 -2.62 1.12 11.65
CA TYR A 167 -2.79 0.13 10.57
C TYR A 167 -1.80 -1.03 10.72
N GLY A 168 -0.53 -0.74 11.02
CA GLY A 168 0.48 -1.76 11.29
C GLY A 168 0.08 -2.68 12.43
N LEU A 169 -0.33 -2.11 13.57
CA LEU A 169 -0.79 -2.86 14.74
C LEU A 169 -2.03 -3.73 14.44
N ALA A 170 -2.89 -3.32 13.49
CA ALA A 170 -4.07 -4.08 13.10
C ALA A 170 -3.79 -5.18 12.08
N LEU A 171 -2.79 -5.00 11.20
CA LEU A 171 -2.52 -5.89 10.07
C LEU A 171 -1.37 -6.87 10.31
N PHE A 172 -0.31 -6.45 11.01
CA PHE A 172 0.92 -7.19 11.25
C PHE A 172 1.62 -6.72 12.55
N PRO A 173 0.95 -6.87 13.72
CA PRO A 173 1.49 -6.41 15.01
C PRO A 173 2.86 -7.01 15.34
N GLU A 174 3.18 -8.18 14.80
CA GLU A 174 4.46 -8.87 14.98
C GLU A 174 5.67 -8.13 14.36
N LEU A 175 5.42 -7.15 13.47
CA LEU A 175 6.45 -6.33 12.83
C LEU A 175 6.50 -4.90 13.38
N VAL A 176 5.66 -4.56 14.34
CA VAL A 176 5.60 -3.23 14.97
C VAL A 176 6.26 -3.27 16.34
N ASP A 177 7.31 -2.49 16.53
CA ASP A 177 8.07 -2.40 17.79
C ASP A 177 7.80 -1.06 18.49
N MET A 178 6.70 -0.97 19.26
CA MET A 178 6.35 0.24 20.00
C MET A 178 7.40 0.64 21.05
N ASP A 179 8.17 -0.30 21.56
CA ASP A 179 9.26 -0.03 22.53
C ASP A 179 10.45 0.67 21.86
N ALA A 180 10.55 0.63 20.55
CA ALA A 180 11.55 1.37 19.78
C ALA A 180 11.31 2.89 19.78
N LEU A 181 10.11 3.37 20.13
CA LEU A 181 9.76 4.79 20.25
C LEU A 181 10.31 5.42 21.54
N MET A 182 11.62 5.35 21.69
CA MET A 182 12.36 5.92 22.80
C MET A 182 13.45 6.90 22.32
N PRO A 183 13.82 7.91 23.13
CA PRO A 183 14.85 8.86 22.75
C PRO A 183 16.26 8.23 22.70
N GLY A 184 17.17 8.88 22.00
CA GLY A 184 18.61 8.59 22.07
C GLY A 184 19.15 7.60 21.04
N ARG A 185 18.46 7.38 19.92
CA ARG A 185 18.96 6.61 18.78
C ARG A 185 20.16 7.27 18.10
N ASN A 186 21.01 6.48 17.47
CA ASN A 186 22.26 6.93 16.87
C ASN A 186 22.00 7.55 15.49
N GLU A 187 22.51 8.76 15.25
CA GLU A 187 22.44 9.45 13.95
C GLU A 187 23.03 8.64 12.78
N ALA A 188 24.04 7.82 13.04
CA ALA A 188 24.63 6.96 12.01
C ALA A 188 23.66 5.91 11.44
N ALA A 189 22.59 5.60 12.15
CA ALA A 189 21.52 4.72 11.69
C ALA A 189 20.37 5.48 10.98
N ALA A 190 20.43 6.82 10.96
CA ALA A 190 19.40 7.69 10.42
C ALA A 190 19.68 8.17 9.00
N TRP A 191 20.95 8.49 8.68
CA TRP A 191 21.36 9.21 7.49
C TRP A 191 22.41 8.46 6.66
N PRO A 192 22.29 8.46 5.31
CA PRO A 192 23.30 7.80 4.45
C PRO A 192 24.72 8.32 4.65
N ALA A 193 24.88 9.63 4.96
CA ALA A 193 26.17 10.25 5.22
C ALA A 193 26.51 10.37 6.71
N GLY A 194 25.73 9.72 7.60
CA GLY A 194 25.88 9.81 9.05
C GLY A 194 25.58 11.19 9.62
N ARG A 195 24.89 12.05 8.87
CA ARG A 195 24.52 13.42 9.31
C ARG A 195 23.18 13.85 8.69
N MET A 196 22.44 14.64 9.44
CA MET A 196 21.18 15.23 9.03
C MET A 196 21.35 16.09 7.78
N PRO A 197 20.40 16.04 6.80
CA PRO A 197 20.40 16.93 5.64
C PRO A 197 20.26 18.41 6.06
N PRO A 198 20.73 19.35 5.21
CA PRO A 198 20.54 20.79 5.42
C PRO A 198 19.05 21.16 5.56
N GLU A 199 18.74 22.20 6.33
CA GLU A 199 17.35 22.60 6.60
C GLU A 199 16.52 22.83 5.32
N GLY A 200 17.11 23.43 4.27
CA GLY A 200 16.43 23.67 3.00
C GLY A 200 16.10 22.42 2.18
N GLU A 201 16.62 21.26 2.57
CA GLU A 201 16.35 19.94 1.93
C GLU A 201 15.38 19.09 2.75
N ARG A 202 14.91 19.60 3.91
CA ARG A 202 14.02 18.86 4.80
C ARG A 202 12.55 19.08 4.43
N HIS A 203 11.78 18.00 4.39
CA HIS A 203 10.34 18.10 4.20
C HIS A 203 9.69 18.77 5.43
N PRO A 204 8.89 19.85 5.25
CA PRO A 204 8.24 20.51 6.37
C PRO A 204 7.30 19.58 7.14
N GLY A 205 7.40 19.59 8.47
CA GLY A 205 6.55 18.79 9.35
C GLY A 205 7.05 17.38 9.65
N VAL A 206 8.09 16.91 8.95
CA VAL A 206 8.78 15.66 9.29
C VAL A 206 9.75 15.89 10.44
N VAL A 207 9.87 14.94 11.35
CA VAL A 207 10.81 14.98 12.47
C VAL A 207 12.18 14.48 12.00
N PHE A 208 13.18 15.37 11.95
CA PHE A 208 14.53 15.06 11.47
C PHE A 208 15.55 14.75 12.57
N GLU A 209 15.27 14.98 13.82
CA GLU A 209 16.17 14.74 14.94
C GLU A 209 16.20 13.25 15.27
N ALA A 210 17.30 12.55 14.94
CA ALA A 210 17.44 11.10 15.15
C ALA A 210 17.28 10.65 16.62
N HIS A 211 17.52 11.57 17.57
CA HIS A 211 17.33 11.31 19.01
C HIS A 211 15.85 11.41 19.44
N ASP A 212 14.99 11.99 18.61
CA ASP A 212 13.57 12.09 18.90
C ASP A 212 12.91 10.70 18.75
N PRO A 213 12.07 10.28 19.69
CA PRO A 213 11.30 9.04 19.54
C PRO A 213 10.38 9.02 18.31
N LEU A 214 10.00 10.19 17.80
CA LEU A 214 9.13 10.36 16.63
C LEU A 214 9.90 10.61 15.32
N PHE A 215 11.18 10.24 15.29
CA PHE A 215 12.05 10.41 14.12
C PHE A 215 11.42 9.88 12.84
N ALA A 216 11.55 10.62 11.76
CA ALA A 216 10.99 10.39 10.42
C ALA A 216 9.46 10.43 10.32
N GLN A 217 8.73 10.70 11.40
CA GLN A 217 7.28 10.78 11.37
C GLN A 217 6.78 12.10 10.77
N PHE A 218 5.62 12.00 10.10
CA PHE A 218 4.82 13.13 9.65
C PHE A 218 3.36 12.88 10.02
N GLY A 219 2.86 13.56 11.06
CA GLY A 219 1.50 13.38 11.58
C GLY A 219 1.42 13.50 13.10
N GLU A 220 0.38 12.93 13.68
CA GLU A 220 0.21 12.85 15.14
C GLU A 220 1.15 11.78 15.74
N ASP A 221 1.43 11.90 17.03
CA ASP A 221 2.32 11.02 17.77
C ASP A 221 1.96 9.53 17.61
N ALA A 222 2.87 8.73 17.05
CA ALA A 222 2.72 7.29 16.82
C ALA A 222 2.33 6.51 18.09
N ARG A 223 2.78 6.96 19.27
CA ARG A 223 2.45 6.33 20.57
C ARG A 223 0.95 6.37 20.90
N GLN A 224 0.16 7.16 20.18
CA GLN A 224 -1.30 7.20 20.27
C GLN A 224 -1.99 6.21 19.32
N GLY A 225 -1.23 5.50 18.49
CA GLY A 225 -1.74 4.46 17.60
C GLY A 225 -2.27 3.26 18.37
N SER A 226 -3.26 2.58 17.80
CA SER A 226 -3.81 1.34 18.37
C SER A 226 -4.38 0.40 17.31
N ALA A 227 -4.28 -0.90 17.56
CA ALA A 227 -4.86 -1.93 16.70
C ALA A 227 -6.39 -1.78 16.53
N GLU A 228 -7.09 -1.34 17.58
CA GLU A 228 -8.53 -1.11 17.55
C GLU A 228 -8.90 0.00 16.56
N ARG A 229 -8.18 1.13 16.62
CA ARG A 229 -8.36 2.26 15.69
C ARG A 229 -8.14 1.84 14.25
N GLY A 230 -7.00 1.23 13.96
CA GLY A 230 -6.66 0.76 12.62
C GLY A 230 -7.65 -0.28 12.11
N GLY A 231 -7.94 -1.29 12.92
CA GLY A 231 -8.84 -2.37 12.56
C GLY A 231 -10.27 -1.91 12.26
N ALA A 232 -10.80 -0.96 13.04
CA ALA A 232 -12.15 -0.43 12.83
C ALA A 232 -12.29 0.33 11.50
N GLY A 233 -11.26 1.09 11.09
CA GLY A 233 -11.24 1.79 9.80
C GLY A 233 -11.09 0.82 8.63
N LEU A 234 -10.08 -0.04 8.69
CA LEU A 234 -9.75 -0.98 7.63
C LEU A 234 -10.89 -1.98 7.37
N SER A 235 -11.57 -2.49 8.41
CA SER A 235 -12.70 -3.40 8.24
C SER A 235 -13.84 -2.79 7.41
N LYS A 236 -14.13 -1.49 7.60
CA LYS A 236 -15.13 -0.78 6.77
C LYS A 236 -14.69 -0.67 5.31
N LEU A 237 -13.40 -0.38 5.08
CA LEU A 237 -12.84 -0.30 3.74
C LEU A 237 -12.89 -1.66 3.03
N GLU A 238 -12.51 -2.73 3.72
CA GLU A 238 -12.53 -4.10 3.21
C GLU A 238 -13.95 -4.52 2.81
N ASP A 239 -14.95 -4.25 3.66
CA ASP A 239 -16.35 -4.56 3.37
C ASP A 239 -16.89 -3.75 2.18
N TYR A 240 -16.56 -2.46 2.11
CA TYR A 240 -16.93 -1.58 1.01
C TYR A 240 -16.34 -2.07 -0.32
N LEU A 241 -15.02 -2.28 -0.38
CA LEU A 241 -14.35 -2.73 -1.60
C LEU A 241 -14.82 -4.11 -2.03
N ALA A 242 -15.03 -5.04 -1.09
CA ALA A 242 -15.60 -6.34 -1.41
C ALA A 242 -17.00 -6.22 -2.02
N GLY A 243 -17.81 -5.27 -1.59
CA GLY A 243 -19.10 -4.94 -2.21
C GLY A 243 -18.94 -4.45 -3.65
N VAL A 244 -18.08 -3.44 -3.86
CA VAL A 244 -17.82 -2.87 -5.20
C VAL A 244 -17.31 -3.94 -6.17
N ILE A 245 -16.34 -4.76 -5.75
CA ILE A 245 -15.76 -5.83 -6.57
C ILE A 245 -16.83 -6.85 -6.98
N ARG A 246 -17.67 -7.30 -6.03
CA ARG A 246 -18.75 -8.27 -6.34
C ARG A 246 -19.76 -7.73 -7.33
N GLU A 247 -20.08 -6.45 -7.30
CA GLU A 247 -20.97 -5.84 -8.29
C GLU A 247 -20.28 -5.72 -9.66
N ALA A 248 -19.00 -5.36 -9.69
CA ALA A 248 -18.23 -5.27 -10.93
C ALA A 248 -18.07 -6.63 -11.65
N ILE A 249 -17.97 -7.74 -10.91
CA ILE A 249 -17.89 -9.10 -11.51
C ILE A 249 -19.22 -9.49 -12.19
N LYS A 250 -20.36 -8.97 -11.72
CA LYS A 250 -21.68 -9.32 -12.27
C LYS A 250 -22.06 -8.52 -13.52
N ALA A 251 -21.43 -7.37 -13.72
CA ALA A 251 -21.70 -6.45 -14.80
C ALA A 251 -21.09 -6.93 -16.12
#